data_ca1c71af4f7239de02b5013349215a82
#
_entry.id   ca1c71af4f7239de02b5013349215a82
#
_cell.length_a   1.000
_cell.length_b   1.000
_cell.length_c   1.000
_cell.angle_alpha   90.00
_cell.angle_beta   90.00
_cell.angle_gamma   90.00
#
_symmetry.space_group_name_H-M   'P 1'
#
loop_
_entity.id
_entity.type
_entity.pdbx_description
1 polymer ?
#
loop_
_entity_poly.entity_id
_entity_poly.type
_entity_poly.pdbx_seq_one_letter_code
_entity_poly.pdbx_strand_id
1 'polypeptide(L)'
;FLKTAGLVFLAGFFSYFATTIFLADYNITRAATTSNINQTAIDYRTGFLITRIKQLTNDILKYNSDPAKKNSLIGFASERKSLVKELMGKSPQIFLSLAMKSSQRNSLSLSVQPYIEQETTLTSKIEVKHIDDFSNPQNSRFDYFLTSGGMKISYYTTSPLYLSSGAVIKAKGFKLDDIFVSDTSRNNFTVTQKAPQPESVGDQKTLVILLDFLNSGPHPFTQDEAYNLVFEDQFQNFYKEQSYNQVSFSGEVVDWYQLNRNYSVDGYCDSADPTELEKIISDKNINLANYGRLVYLSNSVGLSHSDVGKQDYLINGINYRFSDACVVVDDNSDELDSSKQPFVWTDFDRVISHEMGHSLGVMHANGFDCGDKTLYGDCYHIEYGNDFDTMGSGFYTLHFNAIYKEIFGWIKPERFLNIIKSGRYAINPLENDSGVNLAKISTADLSDTPYYLEYRKAIGFDSKINEQDISSNQNGLFINKAIKDSTGIISRLLDASPTGDYWQTDIIKTALIANTTFDDPGSGIS
;
A
#
# COMPACT_ATOMS: atom_id res chain seq x y z
N PHE A 1 49.43 -1.62 33.75
CA PHE A 1 49.25 -0.57 32.73
C PHE A 1 49.27 -1.11 31.29
N LEU A 2 49.49 -2.41 31.07
CA LEU A 2 49.56 -2.99 29.70
C LEU A 2 48.43 -3.98 29.37
N LYS A 3 47.40 -4.12 30.22
CA LYS A 3 46.27 -5.02 29.98
C LYS A 3 44.95 -4.33 29.55
N THR A 4 44.90 -3.02 29.59
CA THR A 4 43.69 -2.25 29.22
C THR A 4 43.70 -1.68 27.80
N ALA A 5 44.86 -1.63 27.14
CA ALA A 5 44.95 -1.12 25.75
C ALA A 5 44.58 -2.16 24.66
N GLY A 6 44.59 -3.45 24.99
CA GLY A 6 44.27 -4.53 24.04
C GLY A 6 42.77 -4.76 23.81
N LEU A 7 41.92 -4.41 24.77
CA LEU A 7 40.47 -4.65 24.66
C LEU A 7 39.75 -3.58 23.83
N VAL A 8 40.24 -2.33 23.84
CA VAL A 8 39.62 -1.23 23.06
C VAL A 8 39.89 -1.38 21.58
N PHE A 9 41.04 -1.98 21.20
CA PHE A 9 41.36 -2.22 19.77
C PHE A 9 40.55 -3.39 19.15
N LEU A 10 40.16 -4.39 19.97
CA LEU A 10 39.35 -5.51 19.47
C LEU A 10 37.86 -5.10 19.27
N ALA A 11 37.34 -4.25 20.16
CA ALA A 11 35.94 -3.78 20.04
C ALA A 11 35.77 -2.84 18.81
N GLY A 12 36.76 -1.98 18.52
CA GLY A 12 36.76 -1.12 17.34
C GLY A 12 36.87 -1.90 16.02
N PHE A 13 37.63 -3.01 16.02
CA PHE A 13 37.82 -3.83 14.82
C PHE A 13 36.58 -4.68 14.52
N PHE A 14 35.87 -5.18 15.53
CA PHE A 14 34.63 -5.92 15.34
C PHE A 14 33.48 -5.02 14.89
N SER A 15 33.39 -3.79 15.40
CA SER A 15 32.38 -2.80 14.97
C SER A 15 32.60 -2.37 13.52
N TYR A 16 33.87 -2.15 13.11
CA TYR A 16 34.20 -1.78 11.73
C TYR A 16 33.95 -2.94 10.73
N PHE A 17 34.24 -4.18 11.14
CA PHE A 17 33.98 -5.35 10.28
C PHE A 17 32.48 -5.66 10.17
N ALA A 18 31.72 -5.50 11.23
CA ALA A 18 30.27 -5.69 11.20
C ALA A 18 29.57 -4.63 10.32
N THR A 19 29.98 -3.36 10.44
CA THR A 19 29.45 -2.28 9.58
C THR A 19 29.83 -2.48 8.11
N THR A 20 31.06 -2.92 7.83
CA THR A 20 31.52 -3.13 6.45
C THR A 20 30.84 -4.35 5.80
N ILE A 21 30.57 -5.42 6.58
CA ILE A 21 29.85 -6.60 6.07
C ILE A 21 28.36 -6.24 5.82
N PHE A 22 27.73 -5.46 6.72
CA PHE A 22 26.35 -5.03 6.55
C PHE A 22 26.18 -4.12 5.33
N LEU A 23 27.13 -3.18 5.11
CA LEU A 23 27.13 -2.32 3.92
C LEU A 23 27.47 -3.08 2.62
N ALA A 24 28.32 -4.13 2.71
CA ALA A 24 28.65 -4.94 1.53
C ALA A 24 27.47 -5.81 1.09
N ASP A 25 26.75 -6.45 2.02
CA ASP A 25 25.56 -7.24 1.71
C ASP A 25 24.42 -6.36 1.20
N TYR A 26 24.26 -5.16 1.74
CA TYR A 26 23.25 -4.21 1.29
C TYR A 26 23.56 -3.66 -0.12
N ASN A 27 24.83 -3.38 -0.44
CA ASN A 27 25.24 -2.96 -1.78
C ASN A 27 25.13 -4.09 -2.81
N ILE A 28 25.34 -5.36 -2.40
CA ILE A 28 25.13 -6.52 -3.28
C ILE A 28 23.65 -6.68 -3.61
N THR A 29 22.75 -6.47 -2.64
CA THR A 29 21.29 -6.54 -2.88
C THR A 29 20.83 -5.39 -3.81
N ARG A 30 21.37 -4.18 -3.65
CA ARG A 30 21.06 -3.04 -4.53
C ARG A 30 21.63 -3.24 -5.95
N ALA A 31 22.86 -3.74 -6.08
CA ALA A 31 23.44 -4.05 -7.39
C ALA A 31 22.64 -5.15 -8.13
N ALA A 32 22.07 -6.11 -7.39
CA ALA A 32 21.21 -7.15 -7.97
C ALA A 32 19.83 -6.59 -8.40
N THR A 33 19.28 -5.58 -7.71
CA THR A 33 18.02 -4.93 -8.09
C THR A 33 18.17 -3.90 -9.21
N THR A 34 19.36 -3.31 -9.38
CA THR A 34 19.58 -2.25 -10.38
C THR A 34 20.02 -2.76 -11.75
N SER A 35 20.51 -4.00 -11.87
CA SER A 35 21.09 -4.48 -13.13
C SER A 35 20.15 -5.27 -14.04
N ASN A 36 18.95 -5.66 -13.62
CA ASN A 36 18.09 -6.46 -14.49
C ASN A 36 16.59 -6.42 -14.13
N ILE A 37 15.87 -5.43 -14.67
CA ILE A 37 14.40 -5.48 -14.76
C ILE A 37 13.91 -6.71 -15.59
N ASN A 38 14.79 -7.50 -16.19
CA ASN A 38 14.45 -8.62 -17.05
C ASN A 38 14.93 -10.02 -16.58
N GLN A 39 15.54 -10.16 -15.42
CA GLN A 39 15.83 -11.48 -14.85
C GLN A 39 15.54 -11.51 -13.35
N THR A 40 14.26 -11.54 -13.00
CA THR A 40 13.86 -12.01 -11.67
C THR A 40 14.44 -13.42 -11.51
N ALA A 41 15.32 -13.61 -10.54
CA ALA A 41 15.79 -14.94 -10.19
C ALA A 41 14.55 -15.79 -9.87
N ILE A 42 14.24 -16.77 -10.71
CA ILE A 42 13.10 -17.67 -10.50
C ILE A 42 13.44 -18.48 -9.25
N ASP A 43 12.70 -18.25 -8.16
CA ASP A 43 12.90 -19.04 -6.94
C ASP A 43 12.65 -20.53 -7.22
N TYR A 44 13.20 -21.38 -6.36
CA TYR A 44 13.12 -22.84 -6.53
C TYR A 44 11.66 -23.32 -6.70
N ARG A 45 10.72 -22.76 -5.92
CA ARG A 45 9.30 -23.15 -5.99
C ARG A 45 8.67 -22.74 -7.33
N THR A 46 8.92 -21.55 -7.79
CA THR A 46 8.45 -21.07 -9.10
C THR A 46 9.05 -21.92 -10.24
N GLY A 47 10.34 -22.26 -10.17
CA GLY A 47 10.99 -23.16 -11.12
C GLY A 47 10.33 -24.55 -11.17
N PHE A 48 10.01 -25.12 -10.00
CA PHE A 48 9.26 -26.36 -9.91
C PHE A 48 7.86 -26.24 -10.54
N LEU A 49 7.10 -25.18 -10.21
CA LEU A 49 5.76 -24.93 -10.75
C LEU A 49 5.78 -24.88 -12.29
N ILE A 50 6.70 -24.12 -12.87
CA ILE A 50 6.87 -24.00 -14.33
C ILE A 50 7.08 -25.37 -14.96
N THR A 51 8.02 -26.13 -14.44
CA THR A 51 8.41 -27.44 -15.00
C THR A 51 7.24 -28.42 -14.90
N ARG A 52 6.61 -28.52 -13.74
CA ARG A 52 5.54 -29.48 -13.49
C ARG A 52 4.27 -29.14 -14.27
N ILE A 53 3.88 -27.84 -14.35
CA ILE A 53 2.73 -27.39 -15.14
C ILE A 53 2.94 -27.71 -16.63
N LYS A 54 4.15 -27.48 -17.19
CA LYS A 54 4.47 -27.84 -18.59
C LYS A 54 4.34 -29.33 -18.83
N GLN A 55 4.90 -30.17 -17.93
CA GLN A 55 4.79 -31.61 -18.02
C GLN A 55 3.34 -32.07 -18.02
N LEU A 56 2.55 -31.64 -17.02
CA LEU A 56 1.13 -32.03 -16.90
C LEU A 56 0.29 -31.53 -18.09
N THR A 57 0.60 -30.35 -18.61
CA THR A 57 -0.04 -29.83 -19.84
C THR A 57 0.19 -30.77 -21.01
N ASN A 58 1.43 -31.22 -21.22
CA ASN A 58 1.78 -32.17 -22.29
C ASN A 58 1.08 -33.54 -22.09
N ASP A 59 1.03 -34.03 -20.85
CA ASP A 59 0.39 -35.30 -20.53
C ASP A 59 -1.14 -35.24 -20.77
N ILE A 60 -1.77 -34.12 -20.38
CA ILE A 60 -3.20 -33.89 -20.64
C ILE A 60 -3.48 -33.88 -22.15
N LEU A 61 -2.72 -33.14 -22.93
CA LEU A 61 -2.90 -33.05 -24.38
C LEU A 61 -2.63 -34.40 -25.06
N LYS A 62 -1.61 -35.14 -24.62
CA LYS A 62 -1.25 -36.46 -25.16
C LYS A 62 -2.33 -37.50 -24.91
N TYR A 63 -2.92 -37.53 -23.71
CA TYR A 63 -3.86 -38.58 -23.30
C TYR A 63 -5.34 -38.17 -23.44
N ASN A 64 -5.64 -36.96 -23.90
CA ASN A 64 -7.00 -36.44 -24.01
C ASN A 64 -7.94 -37.31 -24.86
N SER A 65 -7.43 -38.00 -25.88
CA SER A 65 -8.20 -38.84 -26.78
C SER A 65 -8.15 -40.33 -26.43
N ASP A 66 -7.50 -40.71 -25.32
CA ASP A 66 -7.34 -42.11 -24.89
C ASP A 66 -8.35 -42.48 -23.81
N PRO A 67 -9.43 -43.28 -24.15
CA PRO A 67 -10.45 -43.69 -23.19
C PRO A 67 -9.89 -44.50 -22.02
N ALA A 68 -8.81 -45.27 -22.22
CA ALA A 68 -8.19 -46.09 -21.18
C ALA A 68 -7.45 -45.24 -20.13
N LYS A 69 -7.14 -44.01 -20.45
CA LYS A 69 -6.43 -43.05 -19.58
C LYS A 69 -7.32 -42.03 -18.90
N LYS A 70 -8.65 -42.15 -19.03
CA LYS A 70 -9.59 -41.13 -18.52
C LYS A 70 -9.40 -40.77 -17.04
N ASN A 71 -9.19 -41.76 -16.17
CA ASN A 71 -8.99 -41.50 -14.73
C ASN A 71 -7.64 -40.82 -14.46
N SER A 72 -6.57 -41.25 -15.15
CA SER A 72 -5.26 -40.62 -15.06
C SER A 72 -5.32 -39.17 -15.58
N LEU A 73 -6.07 -38.92 -16.65
CA LEU A 73 -6.25 -37.61 -17.25
C LEU A 73 -6.90 -36.62 -16.29
N ILE A 74 -7.95 -37.01 -15.54
CA ILE A 74 -8.57 -36.18 -14.52
C ILE A 74 -7.58 -35.91 -13.37
N GLY A 75 -6.77 -36.93 -12.97
CA GLY A 75 -5.73 -36.74 -11.97
C GLY A 75 -4.67 -35.71 -12.39
N PHE A 76 -4.18 -35.79 -13.63
CA PHE A 76 -3.23 -34.80 -14.17
C PHE A 76 -3.84 -33.40 -14.25
N ALA A 77 -5.11 -33.28 -14.66
CA ALA A 77 -5.81 -32.02 -14.76
C ALA A 77 -6.04 -31.38 -13.38
N SER A 78 -6.40 -32.18 -12.38
CA SER A 78 -6.60 -31.73 -10.99
C SER A 78 -5.28 -31.28 -10.36
N GLU A 79 -4.19 -32.04 -10.52
CA GLU A 79 -2.87 -31.63 -10.04
C GLU A 79 -2.43 -30.32 -10.71
N ARG A 80 -2.54 -30.25 -12.05
CA ARG A 80 -2.21 -29.02 -12.79
C ARG A 80 -3.02 -27.84 -12.29
N LYS A 81 -4.31 -28.01 -12.04
CA LYS A 81 -5.19 -26.95 -11.53
C LYS A 81 -4.67 -26.34 -10.24
N SER A 82 -4.26 -27.16 -9.27
CA SER A 82 -3.73 -26.67 -8.00
C SER A 82 -2.43 -25.89 -8.19
N LEU A 83 -1.52 -26.39 -9.01
CA LEU A 83 -0.24 -25.71 -9.29
C LEU A 83 -0.43 -24.42 -10.10
N VAL A 84 -1.40 -24.41 -11.03
CA VAL A 84 -1.76 -23.20 -11.79
C VAL A 84 -2.35 -22.15 -10.88
N LYS A 85 -3.26 -22.50 -9.95
CA LYS A 85 -3.81 -21.54 -8.97
C LYS A 85 -2.71 -20.91 -8.12
N GLU A 86 -1.76 -21.72 -7.64
CA GLU A 86 -0.59 -21.21 -6.91
C GLU A 86 0.24 -20.23 -7.77
N LEU A 87 0.51 -20.60 -9.02
CA LEU A 87 1.29 -19.73 -9.92
C LEU A 87 0.55 -18.45 -10.32
N MET A 88 -0.77 -18.51 -10.47
CA MET A 88 -1.62 -17.34 -10.74
C MET A 88 -1.48 -16.28 -9.64
N GLY A 89 -1.45 -16.68 -8.38
CA GLY A 89 -1.25 -15.77 -7.25
C GLY A 89 0.20 -15.32 -7.09
N LYS A 90 1.15 -16.27 -7.25
CA LYS A 90 2.57 -15.99 -6.97
C LYS A 90 3.27 -15.20 -8.08
N SER A 91 2.97 -15.48 -9.35
CA SER A 91 3.66 -14.91 -10.50
C SER A 91 2.72 -14.79 -11.71
N PRO A 92 1.81 -13.80 -11.71
CA PRO A 92 0.83 -13.59 -12.76
C PRO A 92 1.44 -13.55 -14.17
N GLN A 93 2.56 -12.86 -14.33
CA GLN A 93 3.26 -12.72 -15.60
C GLN A 93 3.78 -14.06 -16.13
N ILE A 94 4.36 -14.89 -15.26
CA ILE A 94 4.84 -16.22 -15.64
C ILE A 94 3.65 -17.10 -15.99
N PHE A 95 2.58 -17.08 -15.18
CA PHE A 95 1.36 -17.82 -15.48
C PHE A 95 0.80 -17.47 -16.86
N LEU A 96 0.67 -16.18 -17.22
CA LEU A 96 0.15 -15.74 -18.52
C LEU A 96 0.98 -16.31 -19.69
N SER A 97 2.30 -16.48 -19.50
CA SER A 97 3.17 -17.10 -20.50
C SER A 97 2.96 -18.61 -20.66
N LEU A 98 2.39 -19.28 -19.64
CA LEU A 98 2.17 -20.72 -19.56
C LEU A 98 0.71 -21.14 -19.77
N ALA A 99 -0.22 -20.19 -19.77
CA ALA A 99 -1.64 -20.47 -19.96
C ALA A 99 -1.88 -21.23 -21.27
N MET A 100 -2.76 -22.21 -21.22
CA MET A 100 -3.08 -23.01 -22.42
C MET A 100 -3.63 -22.13 -23.53
N LYS A 101 -3.18 -22.35 -24.78
CA LYS A 101 -3.70 -21.68 -25.97
C LYS A 101 -5.16 -22.05 -26.21
N SER A 102 -5.94 -21.17 -26.80
CA SER A 102 -7.36 -21.43 -27.13
C SER A 102 -7.57 -22.72 -27.92
N SER A 103 -6.70 -22.98 -28.90
CA SER A 103 -6.76 -24.24 -29.68
C SER A 103 -6.57 -25.49 -28.82
N GLN A 104 -5.67 -25.43 -27.83
CA GLN A 104 -5.45 -26.53 -26.88
C GLN A 104 -6.66 -26.72 -25.96
N ARG A 105 -7.16 -25.62 -25.36
CA ARG A 105 -8.35 -25.70 -24.50
C ARG A 105 -9.56 -26.26 -25.23
N ASN A 106 -9.82 -25.80 -26.44
CA ASN A 106 -10.97 -26.22 -27.24
C ASN A 106 -10.88 -27.69 -27.71
N SER A 107 -9.68 -28.28 -27.74
CA SER A 107 -9.50 -29.70 -28.07
C SER A 107 -9.75 -30.64 -26.90
N LEU A 108 -9.86 -30.14 -25.65
CA LEU A 108 -9.99 -30.95 -24.47
C LEU A 108 -11.41 -31.51 -24.29
N SER A 109 -11.49 -32.74 -23.75
CA SER A 109 -12.75 -33.38 -23.42
C SER A 109 -13.52 -32.61 -22.35
N LEU A 110 -14.85 -32.68 -22.37
CA LEU A 110 -15.74 -32.02 -21.41
C LEU A 110 -15.42 -32.37 -19.96
N SER A 111 -14.89 -33.57 -19.70
CA SER A 111 -14.53 -34.00 -18.34
C SER A 111 -13.28 -33.30 -17.80
N VAL A 112 -12.44 -32.71 -18.64
CA VAL A 112 -11.21 -31.99 -18.28
C VAL A 112 -11.45 -30.48 -18.18
N GLN A 113 -12.38 -29.95 -18.95
CA GLN A 113 -12.65 -28.51 -19.02
C GLN A 113 -12.79 -27.81 -17.65
N PRO A 114 -13.43 -28.39 -16.61
CA PRO A 114 -13.55 -27.74 -15.29
C PRO A 114 -12.23 -27.56 -14.53
N TYR A 115 -11.16 -28.19 -15.00
CA TYR A 115 -9.83 -28.12 -14.36
C TYR A 115 -8.89 -27.14 -15.07
N ILE A 116 -9.33 -26.50 -16.16
CA ILE A 116 -8.48 -25.69 -17.02
C ILE A 116 -8.92 -24.23 -16.96
N GLU A 117 -7.95 -23.35 -16.84
CA GLU A 117 -8.15 -21.90 -16.90
C GLU A 117 -8.87 -21.49 -18.20
N GLN A 118 -9.88 -20.64 -18.07
CA GLN A 118 -10.68 -20.15 -19.18
C GLN A 118 -10.38 -18.69 -19.47
N GLU A 119 -10.08 -18.39 -20.70
CA GLU A 119 -9.95 -16.99 -21.15
C GLU A 119 -11.31 -16.33 -21.13
N THR A 120 -11.42 -15.20 -20.47
CA THR A 120 -12.66 -14.46 -20.34
C THR A 120 -12.42 -12.96 -20.21
N THR A 121 -13.48 -12.19 -20.38
CA THR A 121 -13.47 -10.76 -20.07
C THR A 121 -14.44 -10.51 -18.93
N LEU A 122 -13.95 -9.90 -17.86
CA LEU A 122 -14.77 -9.48 -16.73
C LEU A 122 -14.96 -7.97 -16.76
N THR A 123 -16.18 -7.55 -16.41
CA THR A 123 -16.50 -6.14 -16.10
C THR A 123 -17.09 -6.13 -14.72
N SER A 124 -16.41 -5.48 -13.77
CA SER A 124 -16.81 -5.48 -12.37
C SER A 124 -16.33 -4.22 -11.66
N LYS A 125 -16.98 -3.88 -10.53
CA LYS A 125 -16.34 -3.03 -9.53
C LYS A 125 -15.12 -3.76 -8.99
N ILE A 126 -14.03 -3.01 -8.77
CA ILE A 126 -12.85 -3.50 -8.07
C ILE A 126 -12.93 -3.11 -6.61
N GLU A 127 -12.56 -4.03 -5.74
CA GLU A 127 -12.28 -3.80 -4.33
C GLU A 127 -10.76 -3.83 -4.18
N VAL A 128 -10.21 -2.85 -3.48
CA VAL A 128 -8.77 -2.68 -3.29
C VAL A 128 -8.48 -2.60 -1.81
N LYS A 129 -7.60 -3.48 -1.34
CA LYS A 129 -7.06 -3.49 0.02
C LYS A 129 -5.56 -3.31 -0.08
N HIS A 130 -5.00 -2.45 0.75
CA HIS A 130 -3.56 -2.32 0.92
C HIS A 130 -3.11 -3.02 2.20
N ILE A 131 -2.00 -3.71 2.13
CA ILE A 131 -1.35 -4.39 3.26
C ILE A 131 0.04 -3.78 3.42
N ASP A 132 0.33 -3.30 4.64
CA ASP A 132 1.46 -2.44 4.94
C ASP A 132 2.52 -3.14 5.78
N ASP A 133 3.71 -3.34 5.20
CA ASP A 133 4.90 -3.80 5.93
C ASP A 133 5.87 -2.62 6.09
N PHE A 134 5.71 -1.89 7.19
CA PHE A 134 6.57 -0.74 7.49
C PHE A 134 8.02 -1.14 7.78
N SER A 135 8.25 -2.38 8.20
CA SER A 135 9.59 -2.91 8.48
C SER A 135 10.32 -3.32 7.20
N ASN A 136 9.58 -3.78 6.20
CA ASN A 136 10.10 -4.15 4.90
C ASN A 136 9.13 -3.73 3.79
N PRO A 137 9.17 -2.46 3.36
CA PRO A 137 8.24 -1.90 2.36
C PRO A 137 8.08 -2.70 1.07
N GLN A 138 9.06 -3.53 0.72
CA GLN A 138 8.99 -4.40 -0.47
C GLN A 138 7.99 -5.56 -0.32
N ASN A 139 7.57 -5.88 0.90
CA ASN A 139 6.55 -6.89 1.17
C ASN A 139 5.14 -6.30 1.13
N SER A 140 5.02 -4.99 1.20
CA SER A 140 3.72 -4.31 1.10
C SER A 140 3.09 -4.58 -0.27
N ARG A 141 1.77 -4.71 -0.30
CA ARG A 141 1.08 -5.08 -1.53
C ARG A 141 -0.37 -4.66 -1.57
N PHE A 142 -0.91 -4.65 -2.77
CA PHE A 142 -2.33 -4.51 -3.01
C PHE A 142 -2.97 -5.88 -3.22
N ASP A 143 -4.05 -6.14 -2.51
CA ASP A 143 -4.97 -7.23 -2.80
C ASP A 143 -6.19 -6.67 -3.53
N TYR A 144 -6.49 -7.25 -4.70
CA TYR A 144 -7.59 -6.84 -5.54
C TYR A 144 -8.65 -7.94 -5.58
N PHE A 145 -9.91 -7.51 -5.52
CA PHE A 145 -11.03 -8.43 -5.64
C PHE A 145 -12.05 -7.91 -6.67
N LEU A 146 -12.67 -8.83 -7.37
CA LEU A 146 -13.76 -8.58 -8.30
C LEU A 146 -14.97 -9.42 -7.90
N THR A 147 -16.16 -9.02 -8.33
CA THR A 147 -17.37 -9.84 -8.17
C THR A 147 -17.77 -10.41 -9.53
N SER A 148 -17.97 -11.72 -9.62
CA SER A 148 -18.45 -12.40 -10.83
C SER A 148 -19.48 -13.47 -10.46
N GLY A 149 -20.70 -13.34 -10.98
CA GLY A 149 -21.79 -14.27 -10.67
C GLY A 149 -22.15 -14.31 -9.18
N GLY A 150 -22.01 -13.20 -8.46
CA GLY A 150 -22.27 -13.09 -7.02
C GLY A 150 -21.14 -13.62 -6.13
N MET A 151 -20.05 -14.10 -6.71
CA MET A 151 -18.88 -14.58 -5.94
C MET A 151 -17.74 -13.56 -5.96
N LYS A 152 -17.07 -13.39 -4.82
CA LYS A 152 -15.83 -12.65 -4.70
C LYS A 152 -14.69 -13.45 -5.34
N ILE A 153 -13.89 -12.83 -6.17
CA ILE A 153 -12.81 -13.43 -6.95
C ILE A 153 -11.53 -12.67 -6.64
N SER A 154 -10.46 -13.37 -6.27
CA SER A 154 -9.12 -12.80 -6.17
C SER A 154 -8.62 -12.41 -7.55
N TYR A 155 -8.17 -11.17 -7.70
CA TYR A 155 -7.69 -10.63 -8.97
C TYR A 155 -6.21 -10.28 -8.90
N TYR A 156 -5.42 -10.93 -9.74
CA TYR A 156 -3.98 -10.71 -9.83
C TYR A 156 -3.61 -10.06 -11.17
N THR A 157 -2.64 -9.16 -11.11
CA THR A 157 -2.23 -8.33 -12.26
C THR A 157 -0.72 -8.39 -12.48
N THR A 158 -0.28 -8.05 -13.68
CA THR A 158 1.16 -8.01 -14.01
C THR A 158 1.86 -6.75 -13.50
N SER A 159 1.10 -5.74 -13.10
CA SER A 159 1.61 -4.49 -12.50
C SER A 159 0.58 -3.97 -11.50
N PRO A 160 0.99 -3.24 -10.46
CA PRO A 160 0.07 -2.65 -9.51
C PRO A 160 -0.97 -1.74 -10.18
N LEU A 161 -2.17 -1.71 -9.60
CA LEU A 161 -3.26 -0.83 -9.99
C LEU A 161 -3.47 0.20 -8.87
N TYR A 162 -3.26 1.46 -9.15
CA TYR A 162 -3.43 2.54 -8.18
C TYR A 162 -4.87 3.07 -8.18
N LEU A 163 -5.81 2.14 -8.01
CA LEU A 163 -7.25 2.39 -8.02
C LEU A 163 -7.81 2.43 -6.60
N SER A 164 -8.75 3.32 -6.38
CA SER A 164 -9.60 3.23 -5.18
C SER A 164 -10.77 2.28 -5.43
N SER A 165 -11.25 1.65 -4.35
CA SER A 165 -12.40 0.75 -4.35
C SER A 165 -13.64 1.40 -4.96
N GLY A 166 -14.41 0.61 -5.71
CA GLY A 166 -15.62 1.07 -6.39
C GLY A 166 -15.40 1.55 -7.83
N ALA A 167 -14.16 1.67 -8.32
CA ALA A 167 -13.91 1.83 -9.75
C ALA A 167 -14.48 0.63 -10.52
N VAL A 168 -15.00 0.86 -11.73
CA VAL A 168 -15.44 -0.23 -12.62
C VAL A 168 -14.37 -0.47 -13.66
N ILE A 169 -13.86 -1.69 -13.69
CA ILE A 169 -12.85 -2.11 -14.65
C ILE A 169 -13.43 -3.12 -15.64
N LYS A 170 -12.85 -3.13 -16.83
CA LYS A 170 -13.01 -4.19 -17.83
C LYS A 170 -11.64 -4.80 -18.08
N ALA A 171 -11.49 -6.08 -17.75
CA ALA A 171 -10.23 -6.79 -17.89
C ALA A 171 -10.43 -8.08 -18.67
N LYS A 172 -9.53 -8.35 -19.63
CA LYS A 172 -9.44 -9.60 -20.38
C LYS A 172 -8.29 -10.42 -19.80
N GLY A 173 -8.56 -11.66 -19.44
CA GLY A 173 -7.57 -12.53 -18.80
C GLY A 173 -8.05 -13.96 -18.66
N PHE A 174 -7.49 -14.67 -17.70
CA PHE A 174 -7.78 -16.07 -17.42
C PHE A 174 -8.43 -16.24 -16.05
N LYS A 175 -9.54 -16.96 -16.02
CA LYS A 175 -10.25 -17.32 -14.80
C LYS A 175 -10.08 -18.81 -14.52
N LEU A 176 -9.83 -19.15 -13.25
CA LEU A 176 -9.84 -20.51 -12.73
C LEU A 176 -10.46 -20.49 -11.32
N ASP A 177 -11.66 -21.04 -11.19
CA ASP A 177 -12.50 -20.98 -9.98
C ASP A 177 -12.69 -19.53 -9.48
N ASP A 178 -12.10 -19.23 -8.32
CA ASP A 178 -12.14 -17.98 -7.56
C ASP A 178 -10.94 -17.05 -7.84
N ILE A 179 -10.13 -17.38 -8.84
CA ILE A 179 -8.96 -16.57 -9.23
C ILE A 179 -9.14 -16.07 -10.66
N PHE A 180 -8.78 -14.80 -10.87
CA PHE A 180 -8.68 -14.18 -12.19
C PHE A 180 -7.33 -13.48 -12.33
N VAL A 181 -6.68 -13.64 -13.48
CA VAL A 181 -5.41 -12.99 -13.81
C VAL A 181 -5.51 -12.27 -15.13
N SER A 182 -5.07 -11.03 -15.19
CA SER A 182 -4.94 -10.30 -16.45
C SER A 182 -3.62 -9.54 -16.55
N ASP A 183 -3.22 -9.28 -17.79
CA ASP A 183 -2.22 -8.29 -18.11
C ASP A 183 -2.85 -6.89 -18.05
N THR A 184 -2.13 -5.92 -17.49
CA THR A 184 -2.57 -4.53 -17.34
C THR A 184 -2.32 -3.67 -18.57
N SER A 185 -1.84 -4.23 -19.70
CA SER A 185 -1.67 -3.51 -20.95
C SER A 185 -2.99 -2.93 -21.47
N ARG A 186 -2.92 -1.83 -22.21
CA ARG A 186 -4.08 -1.08 -22.73
C ARG A 186 -5.08 -1.94 -23.54
N ASN A 187 -4.61 -3.04 -24.12
CA ASN A 187 -5.47 -3.94 -24.90
C ASN A 187 -6.29 -4.89 -24.02
N ASN A 188 -5.84 -5.13 -22.78
CA ASN A 188 -6.43 -6.13 -21.88
C ASN A 188 -7.08 -5.50 -20.65
N PHE A 189 -6.81 -4.23 -20.37
CA PHE A 189 -7.30 -3.55 -19.17
C PHE A 189 -7.82 -2.14 -19.48
N THR A 190 -8.96 -1.78 -18.88
CA THR A 190 -9.54 -0.44 -19.02
C THR A 190 -10.39 -0.11 -17.80
N VAL A 191 -10.22 1.09 -17.26
CA VAL A 191 -11.15 1.66 -16.27
C VAL A 191 -12.32 2.25 -17.02
N THR A 192 -13.50 1.67 -16.87
CA THR A 192 -14.72 2.12 -17.55
C THR A 192 -15.51 3.14 -16.76
N GLN A 193 -15.32 3.15 -15.42
CA GLN A 193 -15.85 4.16 -14.51
C GLN A 193 -14.86 4.38 -13.37
N LYS A 194 -14.53 5.63 -13.12
CA LYS A 194 -13.67 5.99 -11.97
C LYS A 194 -14.37 5.64 -10.66
N ALA A 195 -13.57 5.41 -9.61
CA ALA A 195 -14.09 5.32 -8.25
C ALA A 195 -14.88 6.58 -7.89
N PRO A 196 -15.88 6.47 -7.01
CA PRO A 196 -16.50 7.64 -6.40
C PRO A 196 -15.45 8.57 -5.78
N GLN A 197 -15.74 9.88 -5.75
CA GLN A 197 -14.87 10.80 -5.02
C GLN A 197 -14.77 10.37 -3.55
N PRO A 198 -13.58 10.48 -2.93
CA PRO A 198 -13.43 10.19 -1.52
C PRO A 198 -14.41 11.01 -0.66
N GLU A 199 -15.07 10.35 0.28
CA GLU A 199 -15.87 11.01 1.31
C GLU A 199 -14.94 11.38 2.46
N SER A 200 -14.16 12.43 2.27
CA SER A 200 -13.01 12.84 3.08
C SER A 200 -13.22 14.22 3.76
N VAL A 201 -14.46 14.68 3.85
CA VAL A 201 -14.85 15.91 4.57
C VAL A 201 -16.03 15.63 5.48
N GLY A 202 -16.21 16.48 6.50
CA GLY A 202 -17.24 16.32 7.51
C GLY A 202 -16.89 15.28 8.57
N ASP A 203 -17.88 14.90 9.35
CA ASP A 203 -17.73 13.93 10.42
C ASP A 203 -17.69 12.50 9.88
N GLN A 204 -16.57 11.82 10.07
CA GLN A 204 -16.34 10.44 9.67
C GLN A 204 -16.86 9.51 10.77
N LYS A 205 -18.11 9.06 10.61
CA LYS A 205 -18.72 8.11 11.55
C LYS A 205 -17.98 6.77 11.51
N THR A 206 -17.32 6.42 12.60
CA THR A 206 -16.42 5.30 12.73
C THR A 206 -16.88 4.35 13.83
N LEU A 207 -16.96 3.06 13.51
CA LEU A 207 -17.09 1.99 14.50
C LEU A 207 -15.70 1.40 14.73
N VAL A 208 -15.24 1.40 15.97
CA VAL A 208 -14.00 0.72 16.39
C VAL A 208 -14.38 -0.55 17.11
N ILE A 209 -13.76 -1.66 16.75
CA ILE A 209 -13.97 -2.97 17.40
C ILE A 209 -12.62 -3.47 17.92
N LEU A 210 -12.53 -3.68 19.23
CA LEU A 210 -11.36 -4.31 19.86
C LEU A 210 -11.49 -5.82 19.69
N LEU A 211 -10.58 -6.42 18.93
CA LEU A 211 -10.61 -7.87 18.65
C LEU A 211 -9.59 -8.62 19.47
N ASP A 212 -10.04 -9.74 20.05
CA ASP A 212 -9.26 -10.70 20.80
C ASP A 212 -9.44 -12.11 20.23
N PHE A 213 -8.48 -13.00 20.50
CA PHE A 213 -8.44 -14.36 19.96
C PHE A 213 -8.10 -15.36 21.08
N LEU A 214 -8.28 -16.65 20.84
CA LEU A 214 -7.99 -17.68 21.83
C LEU A 214 -6.50 -17.78 22.21
N ASN A 215 -5.63 -17.28 21.36
CA ASN A 215 -4.17 -17.27 21.56
C ASN A 215 -3.58 -15.86 21.71
N SER A 216 -4.40 -14.84 21.88
CA SER A 216 -3.91 -13.47 22.15
C SER A 216 -3.26 -13.34 23.50
N GLY A 217 -2.37 -12.37 23.63
CA GLY A 217 -1.79 -11.91 24.88
C GLY A 217 -2.78 -11.08 25.72
N PRO A 218 -2.32 -10.44 26.80
CA PRO A 218 -3.12 -9.48 27.57
C PRO A 218 -3.58 -8.32 26.70
N HIS A 219 -4.74 -7.75 27.02
CA HIS A 219 -5.22 -6.55 26.36
C HIS A 219 -4.25 -5.37 26.62
N PRO A 220 -3.74 -4.69 25.58
CA PRO A 220 -2.76 -3.61 25.76
C PRO A 220 -3.38 -2.33 26.34
N PHE A 221 -4.70 -2.16 26.22
CA PHE A 221 -5.46 -1.00 26.71
C PHE A 221 -6.93 -1.34 26.97
N THR A 222 -7.63 -0.45 27.65
CA THR A 222 -9.06 -0.52 27.92
C THR A 222 -9.89 0.10 26.78
N GLN A 223 -11.21 -0.14 26.79
CA GLN A 223 -12.15 0.49 25.87
C GLN A 223 -12.09 2.03 25.94
N ASP A 224 -12.01 2.60 27.15
CA ASP A 224 -11.96 4.07 27.35
C ASP A 224 -10.65 4.65 26.78
N GLU A 225 -9.52 3.96 26.96
CA GLU A 225 -8.24 4.36 26.38
C GLU A 225 -8.30 4.29 24.85
N ALA A 226 -8.88 3.25 24.26
CA ALA A 226 -9.10 3.16 22.82
C ALA A 226 -10.01 4.27 22.29
N TYR A 227 -11.08 4.63 23.05
CA TYR A 227 -11.95 5.74 22.69
C TYR A 227 -11.19 7.07 22.66
N ASN A 228 -10.40 7.35 23.69
CA ASN A 228 -9.60 8.56 23.76
C ASN A 228 -8.60 8.62 22.60
N LEU A 229 -7.89 7.55 22.32
CA LEU A 229 -6.93 7.45 21.21
C LEU A 229 -7.53 7.85 19.87
N VAL A 230 -8.71 7.30 19.54
CA VAL A 230 -9.28 7.47 18.20
C VAL A 230 -10.12 8.75 18.11
N PHE A 231 -10.80 9.17 19.18
CA PHE A 231 -11.79 10.25 19.07
C PHE A 231 -11.43 11.54 19.80
N GLU A 232 -10.45 11.54 20.71
CA GLU A 232 -10.13 12.70 21.55
C GLU A 232 -8.68 13.18 21.42
N ASP A 233 -7.71 12.25 21.18
CA ASP A 233 -6.29 12.53 21.24
C ASP A 233 -5.64 12.84 19.88
N GLN A 234 -4.42 12.37 19.69
CA GLN A 234 -3.53 12.74 18.59
C GLN A 234 -4.11 12.43 17.22
N PHE A 235 -4.74 11.27 17.04
CA PHE A 235 -5.35 10.89 15.77
C PHE A 235 -6.44 11.89 15.32
N GLN A 236 -7.37 12.24 16.21
CA GLN A 236 -8.42 13.22 15.94
C GLN A 236 -7.83 14.60 15.63
N ASN A 237 -6.84 15.03 16.43
CA ASN A 237 -6.20 16.33 16.30
C ASN A 237 -5.38 16.40 14.99
N PHE A 238 -4.71 15.30 14.63
CA PHE A 238 -4.00 15.18 13.35
C PHE A 238 -4.94 15.46 12.17
N TYR A 239 -6.06 14.75 12.08
CA TYR A 239 -6.99 14.93 10.96
C TYR A 239 -7.67 16.29 10.97
N LYS A 240 -7.97 16.87 12.13
CA LYS A 240 -8.46 18.25 12.23
C LYS A 240 -7.46 19.26 11.67
N GLU A 241 -6.19 19.16 12.08
CA GLU A 241 -5.13 20.06 11.59
C GLU A 241 -4.87 19.85 10.09
N GLN A 242 -4.70 18.59 9.65
CA GLN A 242 -4.47 18.23 8.27
C GLN A 242 -5.49 18.81 7.30
N SER A 243 -6.75 18.76 7.70
CA SER A 243 -7.91 19.14 6.89
C SER A 243 -8.31 20.61 7.08
N TYR A 244 -7.58 21.37 7.87
CA TYR A 244 -7.98 22.75 8.23
C TYR A 244 -9.38 22.76 8.86
N ASN A 245 -9.62 21.88 9.82
CA ASN A 245 -10.88 21.66 10.52
C ASN A 245 -12.07 21.26 9.63
N GLN A 246 -11.83 20.66 8.46
CA GLN A 246 -12.90 20.17 7.59
C GLN A 246 -13.28 18.72 7.88
N VAL A 247 -12.47 17.98 8.63
CA VAL A 247 -12.69 16.58 9.00
C VAL A 247 -12.67 16.41 10.51
N SER A 248 -13.57 15.60 10.99
CA SER A 248 -13.58 15.06 12.35
C SER A 248 -13.97 13.59 12.31
N PHE A 249 -13.61 12.86 13.35
CA PHE A 249 -14.04 11.48 13.56
C PHE A 249 -14.93 11.43 14.80
N SER A 250 -16.00 10.68 14.73
CA SER A 250 -16.86 10.38 15.88
C SER A 250 -17.49 9.01 15.73
N GLY A 251 -17.80 8.38 16.83
CA GLY A 251 -18.38 7.05 16.80
C GLY A 251 -18.37 6.38 18.16
N GLU A 252 -18.19 5.07 18.14
CA GLU A 252 -18.14 4.28 19.36
C GLU A 252 -17.03 3.22 19.26
N VAL A 253 -16.59 2.74 20.41
CA VAL A 253 -15.66 1.62 20.55
C VAL A 253 -16.41 0.44 21.16
N VAL A 254 -16.38 -0.69 20.50
CA VAL A 254 -16.82 -1.97 21.05
C VAL A 254 -15.68 -2.53 21.87
N ASP A 255 -15.96 -2.78 23.16
CA ASP A 255 -15.00 -3.41 24.07
C ASP A 255 -14.57 -4.80 23.56
N TRP A 256 -13.41 -5.24 23.99
CA TRP A 256 -12.75 -6.48 23.58
C TRP A 256 -13.72 -7.62 23.34
N TYR A 257 -13.78 -8.04 22.09
CA TYR A 257 -14.64 -9.11 21.62
C TYR A 257 -13.78 -10.30 21.20
N GLN A 258 -13.82 -11.38 21.98
CA GLN A 258 -13.03 -12.57 21.69
C GLN A 258 -13.69 -13.40 20.60
N LEU A 259 -13.01 -13.58 19.49
CA LEU A 259 -13.36 -14.50 18.43
C LEU A 259 -13.02 -15.94 18.86
N ASN A 260 -13.91 -16.89 18.55
CA ASN A 260 -13.73 -18.30 18.94
C ASN A 260 -12.78 -19.05 17.99
N ARG A 261 -11.64 -18.44 17.70
CA ARG A 261 -10.54 -19.00 16.92
C ARG A 261 -9.21 -18.40 17.35
N ASN A 262 -8.13 -19.06 16.97
CA ASN A 262 -6.80 -18.44 17.06
C ASN A 262 -6.66 -17.39 15.92
N TYR A 263 -5.85 -16.35 16.16
CA TYR A 263 -5.40 -15.53 15.05
C TYR A 263 -4.45 -16.33 14.16
N SER A 264 -4.43 -15.98 12.86
CA SER A 264 -3.52 -16.57 11.90
C SER A 264 -2.10 -15.99 12.09
N VAL A 265 -1.09 -16.82 11.89
CA VAL A 265 0.30 -16.38 11.83
C VAL A 265 0.75 -16.12 10.37
N ASP A 266 -0.18 -16.06 9.43
CA ASP A 266 0.09 -15.91 8.00
C ASP A 266 0.53 -14.49 7.60
N GLY A 267 0.81 -13.63 8.58
CA GLY A 267 1.44 -12.34 8.36
C GLY A 267 0.49 -11.16 8.14
N TYR A 268 -0.80 -11.30 8.46
CA TYR A 268 -1.80 -10.22 8.35
C TYR A 268 -2.47 -9.92 9.68
N CYS A 269 -2.89 -8.67 9.86
CA CYS A 269 -3.83 -8.30 10.89
C CYS A 269 -5.11 -9.12 10.75
N ASP A 270 -5.47 -9.87 11.77
CA ASP A 270 -6.70 -10.64 11.79
C ASP A 270 -7.90 -9.73 12.09
N SER A 271 -8.73 -9.50 11.10
CA SER A 271 -10.03 -8.84 11.22
C SER A 271 -11.18 -9.86 11.31
N ALA A 272 -12.35 -9.42 11.74
CA ALA A 272 -13.53 -10.27 11.71
C ALA A 272 -14.01 -10.50 10.27
N ASP A 273 -14.28 -11.74 9.93
CA ASP A 273 -14.95 -12.07 8.68
C ASP A 273 -16.42 -11.58 8.69
N PRO A 274 -17.13 -11.55 7.54
CA PRO A 274 -18.52 -11.09 7.50
C PRO A 274 -19.45 -11.80 8.48
N THR A 275 -19.27 -13.09 8.73
CA THR A 275 -20.10 -13.88 9.65
C THR A 275 -19.78 -13.54 11.12
N GLU A 276 -18.50 -13.36 11.42
CA GLU A 276 -18.03 -12.91 12.73
C GLU A 276 -18.52 -11.49 13.02
N LEU A 277 -18.44 -10.58 12.02
CA LEU A 277 -18.97 -9.23 12.14
C LEU A 277 -20.50 -9.22 12.34
N GLU A 278 -21.25 -10.05 11.62
CA GLU A 278 -22.70 -10.24 11.84
C GLU A 278 -23.00 -10.59 13.31
N LYS A 279 -22.20 -11.50 13.86
CA LYS A 279 -22.35 -11.90 15.26
C LYS A 279 -22.02 -10.74 16.21
N ILE A 280 -20.93 -10.03 16.01
CA ILE A 280 -20.52 -8.89 16.85
C ILE A 280 -21.61 -7.82 16.87
N ILE A 281 -22.10 -7.39 15.70
CA ILE A 281 -23.12 -6.35 15.61
C ILE A 281 -24.46 -6.80 16.24
N SER A 282 -24.79 -8.09 16.12
CA SER A 282 -25.98 -8.65 16.78
C SER A 282 -25.83 -8.70 18.29
N ASP A 283 -24.72 -9.25 18.82
CA ASP A 283 -24.45 -9.38 20.25
C ASP A 283 -24.38 -8.03 20.96
N LYS A 284 -23.87 -7.01 20.27
CA LYS A 284 -23.72 -5.65 20.80
C LYS A 284 -24.85 -4.69 20.41
N ASN A 285 -25.85 -5.19 19.67
CA ASN A 285 -27.00 -4.39 19.18
C ASN A 285 -26.58 -3.14 18.39
N ILE A 286 -25.61 -3.29 17.48
CA ILE A 286 -25.05 -2.20 16.68
C ILE A 286 -25.81 -2.06 15.36
N ASN A 287 -26.18 -0.82 15.02
CA ASN A 287 -26.68 -0.52 13.68
C ASN A 287 -25.52 -0.07 12.76
N LEU A 288 -24.97 -0.99 12.00
CA LEU A 288 -23.82 -0.75 11.12
C LEU A 288 -24.10 0.35 10.05
N ALA A 289 -25.35 0.61 9.71
CA ALA A 289 -25.72 1.68 8.77
C ALA A 289 -25.37 3.10 9.27
N ASN A 290 -25.10 3.25 10.57
CA ASN A 290 -24.69 4.54 11.15
C ASN A 290 -23.23 4.89 10.85
N TYR A 291 -22.42 3.95 10.35
CA TYR A 291 -20.97 4.10 10.21
C TYR A 291 -20.54 4.04 8.75
N GLY A 292 -19.64 4.92 8.41
CA GLY A 292 -18.99 4.93 7.12
C GLY A 292 -17.58 4.32 7.14
N ARG A 293 -17.10 4.01 8.35
CA ARG A 293 -15.76 3.40 8.57
C ARG A 293 -15.82 2.38 9.68
N LEU A 294 -15.06 1.31 9.52
CA LEU A 294 -14.88 0.25 10.48
C LEU A 294 -13.38 0.11 10.74
N VAL A 295 -12.99 0.12 12.00
CA VAL A 295 -11.59 -0.06 12.41
C VAL A 295 -11.53 -1.23 13.39
N TYR A 296 -10.76 -2.24 13.05
CA TYR A 296 -10.39 -3.29 13.98
C TYR A 296 -9.07 -2.92 14.64
N LEU A 297 -9.06 -2.89 15.97
CA LEU A 297 -7.83 -2.88 16.78
C LEU A 297 -7.62 -4.31 17.25
N SER A 298 -6.71 -5.01 16.59
CA SER A 298 -6.59 -6.46 16.67
C SER A 298 -5.44 -6.88 17.58
N ASN A 299 -5.74 -7.60 18.64
CA ASN A 299 -4.75 -8.23 19.54
C ASN A 299 -4.20 -9.51 18.88
N SER A 300 -3.61 -9.33 17.70
CA SER A 300 -2.98 -10.36 16.89
C SER A 300 -1.59 -9.90 16.45
N VAL A 301 -0.89 -10.74 15.72
CA VAL A 301 0.37 -10.38 15.05
C VAL A 301 0.15 -10.21 13.56
N GLY A 302 1.07 -9.53 12.89
CA GLY A 302 1.06 -9.40 11.43
C GLY A 302 1.06 -7.96 10.94
N LEU A 303 0.74 -7.77 9.68
CA LEU A 303 0.78 -6.50 8.98
C LEU A 303 -0.58 -5.81 9.04
N SER A 304 -0.59 -4.53 9.40
CA SER A 304 -1.79 -3.69 9.32
C SER A 304 -2.26 -3.56 7.87
N HIS A 305 -3.53 -3.25 7.69
CA HIS A 305 -4.08 -3.07 6.36
C HIS A 305 -5.34 -2.20 6.38
N SER A 306 -5.66 -1.62 5.22
CA SER A 306 -6.92 -0.92 5.02
C SER A 306 -7.48 -1.10 3.60
N ASP A 307 -8.79 -0.96 3.47
CA ASP A 307 -9.40 -0.71 2.18
C ASP A 307 -8.93 0.64 1.62
N VAL A 308 -8.67 0.69 0.33
CA VAL A 308 -8.41 1.97 -0.35
C VAL A 308 -9.75 2.57 -0.76
N GLY A 309 -10.30 3.44 0.09
CA GLY A 309 -11.64 4.01 -0.04
C GLY A 309 -12.74 3.03 0.37
N LYS A 310 -14.00 3.48 0.32
CA LYS A 310 -15.16 2.69 0.73
C LYS A 310 -15.54 1.64 -0.32
N GLN A 311 -15.92 0.46 0.14
CA GLN A 311 -16.45 -0.63 -0.69
C GLN A 311 -17.79 -1.15 -0.19
N ASP A 312 -18.43 -2.01 -0.98
CA ASP A 312 -19.74 -2.58 -0.68
C ASP A 312 -19.57 -3.93 0.02
N TYR A 313 -20.13 -4.08 1.22
CA TYR A 313 -20.11 -5.30 2.02
C TYR A 313 -21.51 -5.90 2.15
N LEU A 314 -21.66 -7.18 1.84
CA LEU A 314 -22.89 -7.92 2.08
C LEU A 314 -22.81 -8.59 3.45
N ILE A 315 -23.58 -8.08 4.42
CA ILE A 315 -23.61 -8.58 5.80
C ILE A 315 -25.08 -8.85 6.15
N ASN A 316 -25.38 -10.07 6.56
CA ASN A 316 -26.75 -10.53 6.89
C ASN A 316 -27.77 -10.20 5.78
N GLY A 317 -27.37 -10.36 4.51
CA GLY A 317 -28.22 -10.07 3.35
C GLY A 317 -28.46 -8.59 3.06
N ILE A 318 -27.85 -7.68 3.81
CA ILE A 318 -27.94 -6.23 3.65
C ILE A 318 -26.61 -5.71 3.08
N ASN A 319 -26.69 -4.86 2.07
CA ASN A 319 -25.52 -4.17 1.53
C ASN A 319 -25.21 -2.92 2.37
N TYR A 320 -24.01 -2.89 2.92
CA TYR A 320 -23.43 -1.73 3.60
C TYR A 320 -22.27 -1.18 2.78
N ARG A 321 -22.03 0.13 2.90
CA ARG A 321 -20.91 0.79 2.23
C ARG A 321 -20.05 1.51 3.26
N PHE A 322 -18.89 0.92 3.54
CA PHE A 322 -17.87 1.49 4.44
C PHE A 322 -16.47 1.11 3.96
N SER A 323 -15.43 1.70 4.53
CA SER A 323 -14.07 1.19 4.45
C SER A 323 -13.74 0.43 5.71
N ASP A 324 -12.99 -0.65 5.60
CA ASP A 324 -12.48 -1.38 6.76
C ASP A 324 -10.96 -1.17 6.87
N ALA A 325 -10.47 -1.04 8.10
CA ALA A 325 -9.07 -1.01 8.44
C ALA A 325 -8.80 -1.96 9.61
N CYS A 326 -7.65 -2.61 9.61
CA CYS A 326 -7.20 -3.46 10.70
C CYS A 326 -5.80 -3.04 11.13
N VAL A 327 -5.69 -2.65 12.39
CA VAL A 327 -4.42 -2.22 13.00
C VAL A 327 -4.03 -3.22 14.09
N VAL A 328 -2.84 -3.78 13.97
CA VAL A 328 -2.27 -4.67 14.97
C VAL A 328 -1.87 -3.85 16.19
N VAL A 329 -2.29 -4.32 17.38
CA VAL A 329 -2.03 -3.65 18.66
C VAL A 329 -1.20 -4.47 19.62
N ASP A 330 -0.83 -5.69 19.26
CA ASP A 330 0.10 -6.53 20.02
C ASP A 330 1.54 -6.26 19.55
N ASP A 331 2.32 -5.58 20.38
CA ASP A 331 3.73 -5.23 20.10
C ASP A 331 4.70 -6.34 20.53
N ASN A 332 4.31 -7.60 20.41
CA ASN A 332 5.23 -8.72 20.62
C ASN A 332 6.21 -8.96 19.47
N SER A 333 6.26 -8.06 18.47
CA SER A 333 7.13 -8.20 17.29
C SER A 333 8.64 -8.06 17.59
N ASP A 334 9.03 -7.60 18.80
CA ASP A 334 10.43 -7.47 19.22
C ASP A 334 10.80 -8.41 20.37
N GLU A 335 10.84 -9.72 20.14
CA GLU A 335 11.46 -10.71 21.05
C GLU A 335 12.95 -10.42 21.41
N LEU A 336 13.54 -9.36 20.88
CA LEU A 336 14.97 -9.10 21.01
C LEU A 336 15.37 -7.94 21.93
N ASP A 337 14.43 -7.16 22.45
CA ASP A 337 14.77 -6.07 23.37
C ASP A 337 13.88 -6.01 24.62
N SER A 338 14.25 -6.76 25.64
CA SER A 338 13.61 -6.73 26.98
C SER A 338 13.76 -5.39 27.73
N SER A 339 14.37 -4.37 27.13
CA SER A 339 14.53 -3.03 27.67
C SER A 339 13.52 -2.02 27.16
N LYS A 340 12.71 -2.37 26.15
CA LYS A 340 11.69 -1.48 25.61
C LYS A 340 10.44 -1.43 26.50
N GLN A 341 9.96 -0.23 26.68
CA GLN A 341 8.74 0.11 27.42
C GLN A 341 7.51 -0.53 26.75
N PRO A 342 6.44 -0.83 27.50
CA PRO A 342 5.22 -1.36 26.92
C PRO A 342 4.62 -0.37 25.90
N PHE A 343 4.09 -0.90 24.81
CA PHE A 343 3.33 -0.27 23.72
C PHE A 343 3.66 1.22 23.48
N VAL A 344 4.45 1.50 22.46
CA VAL A 344 4.84 2.89 22.14
C VAL A 344 3.72 3.54 21.35
N TRP A 345 2.88 4.32 22.00
CA TRP A 345 1.76 5.05 21.44
C TRP A 345 2.09 5.87 20.17
N THR A 346 3.33 6.31 20.02
CA THR A 346 3.78 7.09 18.85
C THR A 346 3.72 6.29 17.56
N ASP A 347 4.00 5.00 17.57
CA ASP A 347 3.90 4.15 16.39
C ASP A 347 2.43 3.83 16.07
N PHE A 348 1.60 3.62 17.10
CA PHE A 348 0.18 3.39 16.92
C PHE A 348 -0.52 4.56 16.23
N ASP A 349 -0.30 5.81 16.71
CA ASP A 349 -0.90 7.01 16.11
C ASP A 349 -0.49 7.16 14.63
N ARG A 350 0.75 6.81 14.29
CA ARG A 350 1.24 6.83 12.93
C ARG A 350 0.55 5.76 12.08
N VAL A 351 0.51 4.52 12.56
CA VAL A 351 -0.09 3.40 11.82
C VAL A 351 -1.58 3.62 11.60
N ILE A 352 -2.36 3.95 12.63
CA ILE A 352 -3.80 4.19 12.46
C ILE A 352 -4.08 5.39 11.55
N SER A 353 -3.24 6.45 11.61
CA SER A 353 -3.37 7.61 10.72
C SER A 353 -3.06 7.24 9.27
N HIS A 354 -2.08 6.36 9.04
CA HIS A 354 -1.74 5.84 7.73
C HIS A 354 -2.88 4.98 7.15
N GLU A 355 -3.33 3.98 7.87
CA GLU A 355 -4.42 3.10 7.45
C GLU A 355 -5.71 3.90 7.15
N MET A 356 -5.96 4.94 7.94
CA MET A 356 -7.10 5.82 7.68
C MET A 356 -6.89 6.71 6.45
N GLY A 357 -5.66 7.04 6.08
CA GLY A 357 -5.34 7.68 4.79
C GLY A 357 -5.77 6.79 3.61
N HIS A 358 -5.47 5.50 3.64
CA HIS A 358 -6.00 4.54 2.67
C HIS A 358 -7.53 4.48 2.70
N SER A 359 -8.10 4.37 3.87
CA SER A 359 -9.55 4.39 4.06
C SER A 359 -10.20 5.64 3.45
N LEU A 360 -9.53 6.79 3.47
CA LEU A 360 -9.95 8.02 2.79
C LEU A 360 -9.66 8.03 1.28
N GLY A 361 -8.96 7.05 0.74
CA GLY A 361 -8.81 6.80 -0.70
C GLY A 361 -7.48 7.20 -1.33
N VAL A 362 -6.41 7.41 -0.55
CA VAL A 362 -5.07 7.69 -1.09
C VAL A 362 -4.14 6.49 -1.00
N MET A 363 -3.08 6.52 -1.79
CA MET A 363 -2.01 5.55 -1.88
C MET A 363 -0.81 5.98 -1.03
N HIS A 364 0.31 5.25 -1.11
CA HIS A 364 1.54 5.67 -0.45
C HIS A 364 2.13 6.94 -1.03
N ALA A 365 2.75 7.73 -0.17
CA ALA A 365 3.59 8.84 -0.53
C ALA A 365 5.00 8.31 -0.83
N ASN A 366 5.37 8.35 -2.11
CA ASN A 366 6.54 7.69 -2.63
C ASN A 366 7.69 8.67 -2.89
N GLY A 367 8.90 8.12 -3.04
CA GLY A 367 10.07 8.84 -3.50
C GLY A 367 10.38 8.57 -4.96
N PHE A 368 11.23 9.41 -5.53
CA PHE A 368 11.76 9.24 -6.88
C PHE A 368 13.24 9.60 -6.92
N ASP A 369 14.10 8.59 -6.91
CA ASP A 369 15.55 8.71 -6.86
C ASP A 369 16.15 8.59 -8.26
N CYS A 370 16.90 9.58 -8.70
CA CYS A 370 17.62 9.61 -9.97
C CYS A 370 19.14 9.71 -9.77
N GLY A 371 19.67 9.31 -8.61
CA GLY A 371 21.08 9.40 -8.25
C GLY A 371 21.55 10.84 -8.08
N ASP A 372 22.52 11.27 -8.86
CA ASP A 372 23.08 12.64 -8.81
C ASP A 372 22.23 13.69 -9.55
N LYS A 373 20.99 13.35 -9.90
CA LYS A 373 20.07 14.22 -10.64
C LYS A 373 18.69 14.22 -10.00
N THR A 374 18.00 15.33 -10.06
CA THR A 374 16.61 15.42 -9.63
C THR A 374 15.67 14.65 -10.57
N LEU A 375 15.97 14.70 -11.87
CA LEU A 375 15.21 14.04 -12.93
C LEU A 375 16.15 13.53 -14.01
N TYR A 376 15.70 12.55 -14.77
CA TYR A 376 16.40 11.91 -15.88
C TYR A 376 17.64 11.10 -15.48
N GLY A 377 17.86 10.03 -16.18
CA GLY A 377 18.88 9.03 -15.91
C GLY A 377 18.23 7.70 -15.48
N ASP A 378 18.94 6.93 -14.71
CA ASP A 378 18.45 5.67 -14.14
C ASP A 378 17.66 5.98 -12.86
N CYS A 379 16.39 6.36 -13.04
CA CYS A 379 15.52 6.74 -11.93
C CYS A 379 14.74 5.56 -11.39
N TYR A 380 14.56 5.52 -10.06
CA TYR A 380 13.85 4.48 -9.34
C TYR A 380 12.65 5.03 -8.59
N HIS A 381 11.57 4.29 -8.63
CA HIS A 381 10.44 4.49 -7.75
C HIS A 381 10.77 3.87 -6.39
N ILE A 382 10.63 4.66 -5.33
CA ILE A 382 10.83 4.21 -3.94
C ILE A 382 9.47 4.20 -3.27
N GLU A 383 8.94 3.01 -3.05
CA GLU A 383 7.69 2.84 -2.31
C GLU A 383 7.85 3.35 -0.88
N TYR A 384 6.87 4.09 -0.35
CA TYR A 384 6.91 4.84 0.91
C TYR A 384 8.03 5.90 1.02
N GLY A 385 8.76 6.19 -0.04
CA GLY A 385 10.00 6.99 0.02
C GLY A 385 9.80 8.48 0.32
N ASN A 386 8.59 8.96 0.63
CA ASN A 386 8.37 10.30 1.15
C ASN A 386 8.24 10.25 2.67
N ASP A 387 9.37 10.29 3.39
CA ASP A 387 9.42 10.24 4.85
C ASP A 387 8.80 11.47 5.53
N PHE A 388 8.42 12.50 4.77
CA PHE A 388 7.76 13.72 5.24
C PHE A 388 6.24 13.67 5.12
N ASP A 389 5.68 12.51 4.91
CA ASP A 389 4.24 12.28 4.74
C ASP A 389 3.81 11.06 5.56
N THR A 390 2.68 11.13 6.23
CA THR A 390 2.12 10.00 6.97
C THR A 390 1.90 8.76 6.10
N MET A 391 1.68 8.92 4.78
CA MET A 391 1.61 7.80 3.84
C MET A 391 2.98 7.31 3.36
N GLY A 392 4.08 7.79 3.91
CA GLY A 392 5.44 7.33 3.70
C GLY A 392 5.94 6.47 4.86
N SER A 393 7.26 6.18 4.87
CA SER A 393 7.92 5.36 5.90
C SER A 393 8.55 6.14 7.04
N GLY A 394 8.32 7.44 7.14
CA GLY A 394 8.89 8.30 8.19
C GLY A 394 8.50 7.88 9.61
N PHE A 395 9.33 8.27 10.59
CA PHE A 395 9.13 7.92 12.01
C PHE A 395 8.00 8.67 12.70
N TYR A 396 7.55 9.79 12.11
CA TYR A 396 6.57 10.68 12.72
C TYR A 396 5.30 10.79 11.88
N THR A 397 4.19 11.05 12.55
CA THR A 397 2.94 11.44 11.91
C THR A 397 3.07 12.87 11.41
N LEU A 398 3.38 13.05 10.12
CA LEU A 398 3.56 14.34 9.46
C LEU A 398 2.42 14.64 8.49
N HIS A 399 2.32 15.88 8.06
CA HIS A 399 1.27 16.31 7.12
C HIS A 399 1.25 15.49 5.83
N PHE A 400 0.06 15.15 5.36
CA PHE A 400 -0.13 14.67 4.00
C PHE A 400 0.40 15.70 3.00
N ASN A 401 1.06 15.25 1.94
CA ASN A 401 1.52 16.12 0.88
C ASN A 401 0.35 16.82 0.16
N ALA A 402 0.67 17.87 -0.58
CA ALA A 402 -0.31 18.71 -1.23
C ALA A 402 -1.16 17.96 -2.28
N ILE A 403 -0.64 16.89 -2.90
CA ILE A 403 -1.39 16.05 -3.83
C ILE A 403 -2.55 15.36 -3.11
N TYR A 404 -2.29 14.78 -1.94
CA TYR A 404 -3.31 14.08 -1.17
C TYR A 404 -4.32 15.05 -0.55
N LYS A 405 -3.86 16.21 -0.08
CA LYS A 405 -4.78 17.27 0.38
C LYS A 405 -5.69 17.80 -0.75
N GLU A 406 -5.21 17.87 -2.00
CA GLU A 406 -6.06 18.17 -3.17
C GLU A 406 -7.06 17.05 -3.43
N ILE A 407 -6.62 15.77 -3.40
CA ILE A 407 -7.49 14.59 -3.62
C ILE A 407 -8.59 14.53 -2.58
N PHE A 408 -8.27 14.80 -1.33
CA PHE A 408 -9.25 14.86 -0.24
C PHE A 408 -10.20 16.07 -0.34
N GLY A 409 -9.89 17.06 -1.17
CA GLY A 409 -10.68 18.28 -1.27
C GLY A 409 -10.48 19.24 -0.10
N TRP A 410 -9.40 19.09 0.69
CA TRP A 410 -9.10 19.96 1.84
C TRP A 410 -8.51 21.31 1.43
N ILE A 411 -7.90 21.39 0.25
CA ILE A 411 -7.39 22.65 -0.30
C ILE A 411 -8.51 23.37 -1.07
N LYS A 412 -9.01 24.44 -0.50
CA LYS A 412 -10.04 25.27 -1.14
C LYS A 412 -9.48 25.99 -2.37
N PRO A 413 -10.30 26.30 -3.38
CA PRO A 413 -9.85 26.97 -4.61
C PRO A 413 -9.06 28.26 -4.40
N GLU A 414 -9.39 29.06 -3.41
CA GLU A 414 -8.68 30.31 -3.08
C GLU A 414 -7.29 30.10 -2.46
N ARG A 415 -6.98 28.86 -2.06
CA ARG A 415 -5.69 28.45 -1.48
C ARG A 415 -4.81 27.73 -2.47
N PHE A 416 -5.28 27.58 -3.69
CA PHE A 416 -4.65 26.85 -4.77
C PHE A 416 -4.18 27.81 -5.87
N LEU A 417 -2.93 27.68 -6.31
CA LEU A 417 -2.37 28.46 -7.40
C LEU A 417 -2.00 27.55 -8.56
N ASN A 418 -2.68 27.72 -9.69
CA ASN A 418 -2.27 27.05 -10.94
C ASN A 418 -1.28 27.94 -11.70
N ILE A 419 -0.03 27.52 -11.77
CA ILE A 419 1.04 28.24 -12.47
C ILE A 419 1.07 27.81 -13.93
N ILE A 420 0.72 28.73 -14.82
CA ILE A 420 0.66 28.53 -16.28
C ILE A 420 1.60 29.43 -17.07
N LYS A 421 2.38 30.27 -16.40
CA LYS A 421 3.33 31.19 -17.01
C LYS A 421 4.46 31.50 -16.04
N SER A 422 5.61 31.94 -16.58
CA SER A 422 6.72 32.41 -15.76
C SER A 422 6.35 33.64 -14.92
N GLY A 423 6.82 33.70 -13.68
CA GLY A 423 6.52 34.78 -12.76
C GLY A 423 7.10 34.56 -11.37
N ARG A 424 6.81 35.50 -10.48
CA ARG A 424 7.10 35.37 -9.05
C ARG A 424 5.80 35.10 -8.34
N TYR A 425 5.79 34.06 -7.53
CA TYR A 425 4.63 33.59 -6.80
C TYR A 425 4.95 33.46 -5.32
N ALA A 426 3.98 33.69 -4.46
CA ALA A 426 4.10 33.50 -3.03
C ALA A 426 3.29 32.30 -2.59
N ILE A 427 3.91 31.41 -1.81
CA ILE A 427 3.28 30.24 -1.23
C ILE A 427 3.46 30.31 0.28
N ASN A 428 2.36 30.14 1.01
CA ASN A 428 2.36 30.05 2.47
C ASN A 428 2.69 28.63 2.92
N PRO A 429 3.13 28.44 4.17
CA PRO A 429 3.32 27.09 4.72
C PRO A 429 2.06 26.24 4.58
N LEU A 430 2.24 24.95 4.23
CA LEU A 430 1.15 24.00 4.03
C LEU A 430 0.31 23.82 5.30
N GLU A 431 0.92 23.95 6.46
CA GLU A 431 0.31 23.81 7.78
C GLU A 431 -0.66 24.96 8.12
N ASN A 432 -0.52 26.10 7.48
CA ASN A 432 -1.35 27.28 7.79
C ASN A 432 -2.75 27.17 7.17
N ASP A 433 -3.77 27.59 7.91
CA ASP A 433 -5.14 27.71 7.41
C ASP A 433 -5.41 29.05 6.70
N SER A 434 -4.42 29.61 5.99
CA SER A 434 -4.59 30.90 5.30
C SER A 434 -3.63 31.07 4.13
N GLY A 435 -4.05 31.85 3.14
CA GLY A 435 -3.27 32.17 1.96
C GLY A 435 -3.16 31.00 0.97
N VAL A 436 -2.28 31.12 -0.01
CA VAL A 436 -1.98 30.07 -0.99
C VAL A 436 -1.02 29.07 -0.36
N ASN A 437 -1.43 27.84 -0.21
CA ASN A 437 -0.61 26.77 0.41
C ASN A 437 -0.10 25.75 -0.60
N LEU A 438 -0.74 25.68 -1.77
CA LEU A 438 -0.41 24.75 -2.83
C LEU A 438 -0.23 25.52 -4.14
N ALA A 439 0.89 25.29 -4.81
CA ALA A 439 1.05 25.68 -6.21
C ALA A 439 1.22 24.43 -7.09
N LYS A 440 0.61 24.46 -8.26
CA LYS A 440 0.65 23.39 -9.24
C LYS A 440 1.11 23.91 -10.57
N ILE A 441 2.09 23.25 -11.17
CA ILE A 441 2.52 23.52 -12.53
C ILE A 441 1.91 22.43 -13.42
N SER A 442 0.97 22.82 -14.27
CA SER A 442 0.27 21.92 -15.17
C SER A 442 0.15 22.58 -16.54
N THR A 443 1.03 22.21 -17.44
CA THR A 443 0.95 22.57 -18.86
C THR A 443 0.24 21.47 -19.65
N ALA A 444 -0.05 21.68 -20.93
CA ALA A 444 -0.65 20.64 -21.78
C ALA A 444 0.21 19.36 -21.81
N ASP A 445 1.54 19.52 -21.83
CA ASP A 445 2.50 18.40 -21.84
C ASP A 445 2.65 17.70 -20.48
N LEU A 446 2.23 18.36 -19.39
CA LEU A 446 2.29 17.85 -18.02
C LEU A 446 0.90 17.52 -17.44
N SER A 447 -0.14 17.38 -18.27
CA SER A 447 -1.51 17.10 -17.79
C SER A 447 -1.59 15.84 -16.92
N ASP A 448 -0.80 14.82 -17.25
CA ASP A 448 -0.76 13.54 -16.55
C ASP A 448 0.36 13.46 -15.50
N THR A 449 1.28 14.42 -15.49
CA THR A 449 2.44 14.45 -14.58
C THR A 449 2.72 15.85 -14.01
N PRO A 450 1.72 16.55 -13.44
CA PRO A 450 1.90 17.89 -12.91
C PRO A 450 2.85 17.91 -11.72
N TYR A 451 3.57 19.01 -11.57
CA TYR A 451 4.33 19.30 -10.36
C TYR A 451 3.46 19.98 -9.32
N TYR A 452 3.63 19.57 -8.07
CA TYR A 452 3.03 20.18 -6.89
C TYR A 452 4.13 20.76 -6.03
N LEU A 453 4.00 22.04 -5.71
CA LEU A 453 4.96 22.78 -4.92
C LEU A 453 4.32 23.12 -3.59
N GLU A 454 4.95 22.71 -2.51
CA GLU A 454 4.50 22.96 -1.14
C GLU A 454 5.65 23.47 -0.29
N TYR A 455 5.38 24.50 0.50
CA TYR A 455 6.32 25.01 1.49
C TYR A 455 5.93 24.48 2.86
N ARG A 456 6.85 23.80 3.54
CA ARG A 456 6.58 23.20 4.85
C ARG A 456 7.44 23.83 5.94
N LYS A 457 6.88 23.90 7.14
CA LYS A 457 7.53 24.40 8.34
C LYS A 457 7.33 23.46 9.51
N ALA A 458 8.25 23.48 10.46
CA ALA A 458 8.15 22.77 11.73
C ALA A 458 7.06 23.37 12.64
N ILE A 459 5.77 23.23 12.28
CA ILE A 459 4.59 23.77 12.96
C ILE A 459 3.57 22.64 13.12
N GLY A 460 2.88 22.57 14.25
CA GLY A 460 1.84 21.57 14.51
C GLY A 460 2.39 20.15 14.41
N PHE A 461 1.71 19.30 13.68
CA PHE A 461 2.19 17.93 13.44
C PHE A 461 3.50 17.88 12.65
N ASP A 462 3.80 18.88 11.82
CA ASP A 462 5.10 19.00 11.16
C ASP A 462 6.21 19.54 12.08
N SER A 463 5.96 19.77 13.37
CA SER A 463 7.00 20.24 14.31
C SER A 463 8.22 19.31 14.35
N LYS A 464 8.04 18.04 13.99
CA LYS A 464 9.08 17.01 13.91
C LYS A 464 9.72 16.83 12.53
N ILE A 465 9.35 17.65 11.54
CA ILE A 465 9.84 17.50 10.16
C ILE A 465 11.37 17.55 10.04
N ASN A 466 12.03 18.30 10.92
CA ASN A 466 13.49 18.39 10.97
C ASN A 466 14.14 17.32 11.86
N GLU A 467 13.35 16.48 12.51
CA GLU A 467 13.83 15.43 13.41
C GLU A 467 13.79 14.03 12.76
N GLN A 468 13.32 13.93 11.52
CA GLN A 468 13.33 12.66 10.75
C GLN A 468 14.77 12.15 10.58
N ASP A 469 15.75 13.05 10.50
CA ASP A 469 17.17 12.79 10.69
C ASP A 469 17.85 14.00 11.33
N ILE A 470 18.92 13.74 12.13
CA ILE A 470 19.67 14.74 12.92
C ILE A 470 20.34 15.83 12.03
N SER A 471 20.49 15.58 10.74
CA SER A 471 21.12 16.49 9.77
C SER A 471 20.12 17.21 8.85
N SER A 472 18.82 16.98 8.98
CA SER A 472 17.84 17.52 8.05
C SER A 472 17.57 19.02 8.26
N ASN A 473 17.73 19.81 7.19
CA ASN A 473 17.27 21.20 7.12
C ASN A 473 16.22 21.31 6.02
N GLN A 474 14.97 21.09 6.38
CA GLN A 474 13.83 21.08 5.46
C GLN A 474 13.20 22.47 5.26
N ASN A 475 13.95 23.55 5.52
CA ASN A 475 13.50 24.92 5.23
C ASN A 475 13.56 25.22 3.72
N GLY A 476 12.60 24.74 2.97
CA GLY A 476 12.58 24.92 1.53
C GLY A 476 11.23 24.54 0.92
N LEU A 477 11.24 24.47 -0.39
CA LEU A 477 10.09 24.07 -1.18
C LEU A 477 10.18 22.59 -1.50
N PHE A 478 9.20 21.79 -1.08
CA PHE A 478 9.08 20.41 -1.50
C PHE A 478 8.44 20.35 -2.88
N ILE A 479 9.00 19.51 -3.75
CA ILE A 479 8.52 19.31 -5.11
C ILE A 479 8.01 17.87 -5.22
N ASN A 480 6.71 17.72 -5.29
CA ASN A 480 6.07 16.43 -5.56
C ASN A 480 5.63 16.36 -7.02
N LYS A 481 5.81 15.22 -7.65
CA LYS A 481 5.32 14.93 -9.00
C LYS A 481 4.16 13.93 -8.92
N ALA A 482 2.98 14.35 -9.37
CA ALA A 482 1.86 13.44 -9.52
C ALA A 482 2.01 12.66 -10.81
N ILE A 483 1.94 11.34 -10.75
CA ILE A 483 1.84 10.49 -11.93
C ILE A 483 0.38 10.03 -12.04
N LYS A 484 -0.28 10.44 -13.11
CA LYS A 484 -1.64 10.02 -13.43
C LYS A 484 -1.60 9.07 -14.60
N ASP A 485 -2.14 7.91 -14.42
CA ASP A 485 -2.33 6.96 -15.49
C ASP A 485 -3.79 6.46 -15.56
N SER A 486 -4.05 5.43 -16.35
CA SER A 486 -5.37 4.84 -16.44
C SER A 486 -5.82 4.14 -15.15
N THR A 487 -4.91 3.92 -14.21
CA THR A 487 -5.18 3.20 -12.96
C THR A 487 -5.35 4.14 -11.76
N GLY A 488 -4.75 5.33 -11.74
CA GLY A 488 -4.91 6.26 -10.61
C GLY A 488 -3.89 7.38 -10.55
N ILE A 489 -3.61 7.86 -9.34
CA ILE A 489 -2.65 8.94 -9.06
C ILE A 489 -1.65 8.45 -8.02
N ILE A 490 -0.36 8.56 -8.35
CA ILE A 490 0.75 8.28 -7.46
C ILE A 490 1.43 9.60 -7.12
N SER A 491 1.75 9.81 -5.84
CA SER A 491 2.61 10.89 -5.38
C SER A 491 4.07 10.44 -5.39
N ARG A 492 4.98 11.28 -5.91
CA ARG A 492 6.43 11.07 -5.87
C ARG A 492 7.12 12.34 -5.42
N LEU A 493 7.76 12.28 -4.27
CA LEU A 493 8.67 13.33 -3.81
C LEU A 493 9.93 13.28 -4.67
N LEU A 494 10.34 14.43 -5.19
CA LEU A 494 11.60 14.58 -5.93
C LEU A 494 12.68 15.06 -4.98
N ASP A 495 13.88 14.53 -5.13
CA ASP A 495 15.04 15.13 -4.51
C ASP A 495 15.46 16.38 -5.30
N ALA A 496 15.22 17.56 -4.73
CA ALA A 496 15.56 18.83 -5.35
C ALA A 496 17.02 19.25 -5.11
N SER A 497 17.79 18.49 -4.33
CA SER A 497 19.19 18.79 -3.97
C SER A 497 20.06 17.51 -4.02
N PRO A 498 20.01 16.74 -5.12
CA PRO A 498 20.63 15.41 -5.19
C PRO A 498 22.14 15.46 -5.02
N THR A 499 22.68 14.57 -4.20
CA THR A 499 24.13 14.42 -3.97
C THR A 499 24.70 13.18 -4.64
N GLY A 500 23.84 12.27 -5.11
CA GLY A 500 24.20 10.96 -5.63
C GLY A 500 24.46 9.93 -4.56
N ASP A 501 24.15 10.27 -3.31
CA ASP A 501 24.17 9.36 -2.19
C ASP A 501 22.95 8.42 -2.24
N TYR A 502 22.89 7.51 -1.28
CA TYR A 502 21.77 6.61 -1.15
C TYR A 502 20.50 7.35 -0.72
N TRP A 503 19.32 6.99 -1.29
CA TRP A 503 18.05 7.71 -1.07
C TRP A 503 17.76 8.04 0.40
N GLN A 504 17.90 7.07 1.31
CA GLN A 504 17.61 7.28 2.73
C GLN A 504 18.54 8.33 3.39
N THR A 505 19.71 8.60 2.83
CA THR A 505 20.61 9.64 3.30
C THR A 505 20.48 10.93 2.53
N ASP A 506 20.00 10.88 1.30
CA ASP A 506 19.84 12.04 0.41
C ASP A 506 18.51 12.75 0.62
N ILE A 507 17.43 11.99 0.88
CA ILE A 507 16.07 12.52 1.11
C ILE A 507 16.02 13.55 2.26
N ILE A 508 16.91 13.46 3.24
CA ILE A 508 17.01 14.42 4.34
C ILE A 508 17.33 15.85 3.91
N LYS A 509 17.72 16.07 2.64
CA LYS A 509 18.04 17.38 2.04
C LYS A 509 17.18 17.68 0.82
N THR A 510 16.07 17.02 0.67
CA THR A 510 15.22 16.99 -0.53
C THR A 510 14.60 18.35 -0.86
N ALA A 511 14.42 19.25 0.12
CA ALA A 511 13.79 20.53 -0.12
C ALA A 511 14.66 21.44 -1.00
N LEU A 512 14.04 22.08 -2.00
CA LEU A 512 14.66 23.15 -2.79
C LEU A 512 14.87 24.37 -1.89
N ILE A 513 16.13 24.65 -1.53
CA ILE A 513 16.50 25.75 -0.63
C ILE A 513 16.64 27.06 -1.38
N ALA A 514 16.66 28.17 -0.61
CA ALA A 514 16.84 29.53 -1.19
C ALA A 514 18.13 29.63 -2.02
N ASN A 515 18.05 30.31 -3.18
CA ASN A 515 19.11 30.51 -4.15
C ASN A 515 19.59 29.25 -4.90
N THR A 516 18.80 28.17 -4.85
CA THR A 516 19.00 27.03 -5.73
C THR A 516 17.90 26.99 -6.81
N THR A 517 18.12 26.23 -7.86
CA THR A 517 17.20 26.12 -8.98
C THR A 517 16.87 24.63 -9.23
N PHE A 518 15.61 24.36 -9.42
CA PHE A 518 15.14 23.10 -9.98
C PHE A 518 14.92 23.26 -11.49
N ASP A 519 15.45 22.34 -12.27
CA ASP A 519 15.32 22.35 -13.73
C ASP A 519 14.70 21.04 -14.25
N ASP A 520 13.68 21.18 -15.07
CA ASP A 520 13.15 20.10 -15.93
C ASP A 520 13.28 20.52 -17.41
N PRO A 521 14.45 20.27 -18.05
CA PRO A 521 14.67 20.64 -19.45
C PRO A 521 13.70 19.98 -20.42
N GLY A 522 13.16 18.80 -20.08
CA GLY A 522 12.21 18.07 -20.92
C GLY A 522 10.85 18.74 -21.02
N SER A 523 10.43 19.45 -19.98
CA SER A 523 9.19 20.22 -19.96
C SER A 523 9.40 21.74 -20.08
N GLY A 524 10.66 22.21 -20.09
CA GLY A 524 11.00 23.63 -20.13
C GLY A 524 10.63 24.40 -18.86
N ILE A 525 10.66 23.72 -17.70
CA ILE A 525 10.42 24.31 -16.37
C ILE A 525 11.76 24.54 -15.68
N SER A 526 11.92 25.74 -15.13
CA SER A 526 13.03 26.08 -14.25
C SER A 526 12.61 27.14 -13.25
#